data_500beb9b0b3d0aff9f31c87397b70acb
#
_entry.id   500beb9b0b3d0aff9f31c87397b70acb
#
_cell.length_a   1.000
_cell.length_b   1.000
_cell.length_c   1.000
_cell.angle_alpha   90.00
_cell.angle_beta   90.00
_cell.angle_gamma   90.00
#
_symmetry.space_group_name_H-M   'P 1'
#
loop_
_entity.id
_entity.type
_entity.pdbx_description
1 polymer ?
#
loop_
_entity_poly.entity_id
_entity_poly.type
_entity_poly.pdbx_seq_one_letter_code
_entity_poly.pdbx_strand_id
1 'polypeptide(L)' 'MKLEPQTIYSFKLTSGEEIVARVTDCEEHSLRISDPVSVVQGPQGMGLLPSFFTADPNKHPQLNTQAIVLVSE' A
#
# COMPACT_ATOMS: atom_id res chain seq x y z
N MET A 1 -14.06 -4.18 -1.44
CA MET A 1 -12.90 -5.07 -1.53
C MET A 1 -12.68 -5.73 -0.17
N LYS A 2 -12.62 -7.05 -0.17
CA LYS A 2 -12.41 -7.80 1.08
C LYS A 2 -11.06 -8.47 1.05
N LEU A 3 -10.18 -8.05 1.94
CA LEU A 3 -8.84 -8.63 2.12
C LEU A 3 -8.70 -9.11 3.55
N GLU A 4 -7.80 -10.06 3.75
CA GLU A 4 -7.56 -10.60 5.08
C GLU A 4 -6.82 -9.57 5.94
N PRO A 5 -7.36 -9.22 7.14
CA PRO A 5 -6.66 -8.32 8.05
C PRO A 5 -5.32 -8.89 8.49
N GLN A 6 -4.39 -8.01 8.79
CA GLN A 6 -3.04 -8.34 9.25
C GLN A 6 -2.21 -9.11 8.22
N THR A 7 -2.57 -8.98 6.95
CA THR A 7 -1.87 -9.64 5.85
C THR A 7 -1.20 -8.60 4.97
N ILE A 8 -0.03 -8.93 4.44
CA ILE A 8 0.72 -8.03 3.56
C ILE A 8 0.30 -8.28 2.12
N TYR A 9 0.00 -7.19 1.42
CA TYR A 9 -0.41 -7.23 0.02
C TYR A 9 0.43 -6.27 -0.81
N SER A 10 0.58 -6.59 -2.09
CA SER A 10 1.11 -5.67 -3.10
C SER A 10 -0.06 -5.06 -3.85
N PHE A 11 0.00 -3.75 -4.08
CA PHE A 11 -1.04 -3.01 -4.79
C PHE A 11 -0.44 -2.28 -5.98
N LYS A 12 -1.05 -2.45 -7.15
CA LYS A 12 -0.77 -1.61 -8.31
C LYS A 12 -1.81 -0.51 -8.33
N LEU A 13 -1.35 0.73 -8.38
CA LEU A 13 -2.24 1.89 -8.32
C LEU A 13 -2.52 2.44 -9.73
N THR A 14 -3.59 3.23 -9.85
CA THR A 14 -3.94 3.86 -11.13
C THR A 14 -2.86 4.79 -11.64
N SER A 15 -2.02 5.31 -10.75
CA SER A 15 -0.87 6.14 -11.12
C SER A 15 0.27 5.34 -11.75
N GLY A 16 0.19 4.01 -11.73
CA GLY A 16 1.27 3.14 -12.17
C GLY A 16 2.23 2.75 -11.06
N GLU A 17 2.08 3.36 -9.91
CA GLU A 17 2.92 3.09 -8.75
C GLU A 17 2.57 1.75 -8.12
N GLU A 18 3.56 1.06 -7.55
CA GLU A 18 3.32 -0.15 -6.78
C GLU A 18 3.68 0.10 -5.33
N ILE A 19 2.82 -0.33 -4.43
CA ILE A 19 3.10 -0.25 -3.00
C ILE A 19 2.88 -1.62 -2.36
N VAL A 20 3.57 -1.84 -1.25
CA VAL A 20 3.40 -3.03 -0.41
C VAL A 20 3.03 -2.53 0.98
N ALA A 21 2.00 -3.12 1.56
CA ALA A 21 1.54 -2.68 2.87
C ALA A 21 0.80 -3.80 3.58
N ARG A 22 0.76 -3.72 4.91
CA ARG A 22 -0.09 -4.59 5.70
C ARG A 22 -1.47 -3.99 5.78
N VAL A 23 -2.49 -4.75 5.43
CA VAL A 23 -3.88 -4.33 5.58
C VAL A 23 -4.30 -4.60 7.02
N THR A 24 -4.77 -3.57 7.72
CA THR A 24 -5.22 -3.71 9.09
C THR A 24 -6.74 -3.72 9.20
N ASP A 25 -7.44 -3.09 8.25
CA ASP A 25 -8.89 -3.08 8.24
C ASP A 25 -9.39 -2.78 6.83
N CYS A 26 -10.57 -3.30 6.51
CA CYS A 26 -11.23 -3.06 5.23
C CYS A 26 -12.49 -2.24 5.48
N GLU A 27 -12.59 -1.07 4.86
CA GLU A 27 -13.77 -0.22 4.93
C GLU A 27 -14.44 -0.22 3.57
N GLU A 28 -15.60 0.43 3.45
CA GLU A 28 -16.43 0.34 2.24
C GLU A 28 -15.69 0.81 0.99
N HIS A 29 -14.99 1.95 1.08
CA HIS A 29 -14.30 2.54 -0.07
C HIS A 29 -12.81 2.75 0.17
N SER A 30 -12.28 2.18 1.24
CA SER A 30 -10.88 2.35 1.57
C SER A 30 -10.36 1.15 2.34
N LEU A 31 -9.04 1.03 2.36
CA LEU A 31 -8.34 0.06 3.19
C LEU A 31 -7.49 0.83 4.19
N ARG A 32 -7.51 0.39 5.44
CA ARG A 32 -6.59 0.92 6.42
C ARG A 32 -5.33 0.07 6.37
N ILE A 33 -4.19 0.72 6.19
CA ILE A 33 -2.93 0.03 5.98
C ILE A 33 -1.88 0.50 6.97
N SER A 34 -0.85 -0.32 7.17
CA SER A 34 0.30 0.05 7.99
C SER A 34 1.59 -0.19 7.21
N ASP A 35 2.58 0.63 7.51
CA ASP A 35 3.94 0.51 6.96
C ASP A 35 3.97 0.43 5.43
N PRO A 36 3.29 1.34 4.71
CA PRO A 36 3.31 1.28 3.26
C PRO A 36 4.69 1.65 2.72
N VAL A 37 5.17 0.82 1.78
CA VAL A 37 6.43 1.08 1.09
C VAL A 37 6.17 1.09 -0.40
N SER A 38 6.83 2.00 -1.11
CA SER A 38 6.74 2.07 -2.57
C SER A 38 7.85 1.25 -3.19
N VAL A 39 7.50 0.49 -4.22
CA VAL A 39 8.47 -0.24 -5.01
C VAL A 39 9.02 0.72 -6.06
N VAL A 40 10.32 0.95 -6.04
CA VAL A 40 10.96 1.88 -6.99
C VAL A 40 12.01 1.12 -7.79
N GLN A 41 12.20 1.55 -9.03
CA GLN A 41 13.22 0.99 -9.90
C GLN A 41 14.30 2.02 -10.14
N GLY A 42 15.52 1.66 -9.79
CA GLY A 42 16.67 2.54 -9.95
C GLY A 42 17.73 1.90 -10.82
N PRO A 43 18.87 2.58 -11.01
CA PRO A 43 19.96 2.06 -11.88
C PRO A 43 20.57 0.77 -11.36
N GLN A 44 20.40 0.46 -10.09
CA GLN A 44 20.94 -0.76 -9.49
C GLN A 44 19.87 -1.81 -9.22
N GLY A 45 18.67 -1.66 -9.80
CA GLY A 45 17.58 -2.59 -9.63
C GLY A 45 16.45 -2.01 -8.82
N MET A 46 15.58 -2.87 -8.30
CA MET A 46 14.41 -2.47 -7.55
C MET A 46 14.75 -2.24 -6.09
N GLY A 47 14.09 -1.25 -5.49
CA GLY A 47 14.24 -0.96 -4.08
C GLY A 47 12.90 -0.61 -3.45
N LEU A 48 12.90 -0.48 -2.13
CA LEU A 48 11.70 -0.13 -1.36
C LEU A 48 11.95 1.17 -0.61
N LEU A 49 11.01 2.08 -0.70
CA LEU A 49 11.05 3.35 0.03
C LEU A 49 9.74 3.54 0.78
N PRO A 50 9.75 4.15 1.99
CA PRO A 50 8.49 4.47 2.66
C PRO A 50 7.63 5.34 1.75
N SER A 51 6.33 5.02 1.67
CA SER A 51 5.41 5.77 0.82
C SER A 51 5.13 7.16 1.34
N PHE A 52 5.23 7.37 2.66
CA PHE A 52 5.02 8.65 3.30
C PHE A 52 6.19 8.99 4.21
N PHE A 53 6.91 10.05 3.88
CA PHE A 53 8.02 10.51 4.72
C PHE A 53 7.56 11.37 5.89
N THR A 54 6.38 11.99 5.76
CA THR A 54 5.87 12.93 6.75
C THR A 54 4.77 12.36 7.63
N ALA A 55 4.29 11.14 7.34
CA ALA A 55 3.22 10.52 8.11
C ALA A 55 3.78 9.93 9.41
N ASP A 56 2.97 9.98 10.46
CA ASP A 56 3.29 9.35 11.73
C ASP A 56 3.27 7.83 11.56
N PRO A 57 4.37 7.11 11.83
CA PRO A 57 4.40 5.66 11.66
C PRO A 57 3.47 4.90 12.61
N ASN A 58 3.01 5.56 13.68
CA ASN A 58 2.08 4.95 14.61
C ASN A 58 0.62 5.07 14.17
N LYS A 59 0.37 5.76 13.06
CA LYS A 59 -0.97 5.91 12.52
C LYS A 59 -1.09 5.10 11.22
N HIS A 60 -2.30 4.58 10.99
CA HIS A 60 -2.57 3.74 9.83
C HIS A 60 -3.25 4.59 8.76
N PRO A 61 -2.56 4.93 7.66
CA PRO A 61 -3.19 5.68 6.58
C PRO A 61 -4.28 4.88 5.90
N GLN A 62 -5.15 5.58 5.17
CA GLN A 62 -6.21 4.95 4.39
C GLN A 62 -5.84 4.98 2.93
N LEU A 63 -6.04 3.84 2.26
CA LEU A 63 -5.84 3.71 0.82
C LEU A 63 -7.22 3.62 0.17
N ASN A 64 -7.51 4.56 -0.74
CA ASN A 64 -8.78 4.57 -1.47
C ASN A 64 -8.80 3.39 -2.45
N THR A 65 -9.81 2.53 -2.35
CA THR A 65 -9.90 1.33 -3.21
C THR A 65 -10.06 1.68 -4.68
N GLN A 66 -10.58 2.87 -5.01
CA GLN A 66 -10.70 3.29 -6.42
C GLN A 66 -9.34 3.57 -7.07
N ALA A 67 -8.30 3.73 -6.28
CA ALA A 67 -6.94 3.93 -6.80
C ALA A 67 -6.23 2.61 -7.08
N ILE A 68 -6.83 1.46 -6.75
CA ILE A 68 -6.20 0.16 -6.88
C ILE A 68 -6.62 -0.50 -8.19
N VAL A 69 -5.65 -0.91 -9.00
CA VAL A 69 -5.88 -1.64 -10.25
C VAL A 69 -5.73 -3.15 -10.03
N LEU A 70 -4.67 -3.53 -9.34
CA LEU A 70 -4.36 -4.93 -9.05
C LEU A 70 -3.94 -5.07 -7.60
N VAL A 71 -4.29 -6.19 -6.99
CA VAL A 71 -3.85 -6.53 -5.64
C VAL A 71 -3.42 -7.99 -5.62
N SER A 72 -2.33 -8.27 -4.90
CA SER A 72 -1.80 -9.63 -4.75
C SER A 72 -1.16 -9.78 -3.37
N GLU A 73 -1.41 -10.93 -2.78
CA GLU A 73 -0.78 -11.29 -1.52
C GLU A 73 0.71 -11.55 -1.66
#